data_ae1422035145af033d03a1346b76c2c9
#
_entry.id   ae1422035145af033d03a1346b76c2c9
#
_cell.length_a   1.000
_cell.length_b   1.000
_cell.length_c   1.000
_cell.angle_alpha   90.00
_cell.angle_beta   90.00
_cell.angle_gamma   90.00
#
_symmetry.space_group_name_H-M   'P 1'
#
loop_
_entity.id
_entity.type
_entity.pdbx_description
1 polymer ?
#
loop_
_entity_poly.entity_id
_entity_poly.type
_entity_poly.pdbx_seq_one_letter_code
_entity_poly.pdbx_strand_id
1 'polypeptide(L)'
;MYKDNKREYGRKPADGKAGRSSAGRNSAGRSSAGRNSAGRDRADSYEADEQYEADDRYEAEESNTAEDKKETNRTERIEGRNAVLEAFRSGKCVDKLFVQKDNIDGPIHTILREARKSDTIVSFVTKERLNEMSETGLHQGVIAQAAAYKYAEVEDILKKARDSGEPPFIILLDGIEDPHNLGAIIRTADLAGAHGVIISKRRAVGLTAVAARASAGAIFHVPVARVTNIGSEIEDLKKEGLWFVCADMGGTRMYDLKLTGPIGLVVGSEGGGVSRLVKEK
;
A
#
# COMPACT_ATOMS: atom_id res chain seq x y z
N MET A 1 -43.32 -2.56 35.44
CA MET A 1 -42.77 -2.23 36.76
C MET A 1 -41.42 -1.57 36.55
N TYR A 2 -41.40 -0.26 36.53
CA TYR A 2 -40.90 0.68 37.56
C TYR A 2 -39.39 0.48 37.80
N LYS A 3 -38.46 1.48 37.70
CA LYS A 3 -38.54 2.95 37.91
C LYS A 3 -37.32 3.65 37.28
N ASP A 4 -37.58 4.85 36.75
CA ASP A 4 -36.68 5.99 36.56
C ASP A 4 -35.77 6.27 37.76
N ASN A 5 -34.62 6.82 37.50
CA ASN A 5 -34.09 7.94 38.28
C ASN A 5 -33.16 8.85 37.53
N LYS A 6 -33.65 10.03 37.16
CA LYS A 6 -32.91 11.26 36.83
C LYS A 6 -32.28 11.81 38.11
N ARG A 7 -31.11 12.42 38.03
CA ARG A 7 -30.77 13.66 38.74
C ARG A 7 -29.70 14.48 38.01
N GLU A 8 -30.14 15.64 37.64
CA GLU A 8 -29.43 16.85 37.25
C GLU A 8 -28.71 17.51 38.43
N TYR A 9 -27.98 18.53 38.09
CA TYR A 9 -27.45 19.72 38.76
C TYR A 9 -25.90 19.80 38.64
N GLY A 10 -25.25 20.90 38.20
CA GLY A 10 -25.65 22.24 37.90
C GLY A 10 -24.41 23.13 37.83
N ARG A 11 -24.41 23.99 36.85
CA ARG A 11 -23.88 25.37 36.74
C ARG A 11 -22.51 25.79 37.32
N LYS A 12 -21.78 26.45 36.42
CA LYS A 12 -20.74 27.50 36.55
C LYS A 12 -21.22 28.70 37.43
N PRO A 13 -20.40 29.73 37.83
CA PRO A 13 -19.62 30.63 36.95
C PRO A 13 -18.24 31.09 37.50
N ALA A 14 -17.31 31.60 36.73
CA ALA A 14 -17.04 32.93 36.16
C ALA A 14 -16.12 33.82 37.00
N ASP A 15 -15.21 34.48 36.29
CA ASP A 15 -14.61 35.81 36.44
C ASP A 15 -13.33 36.03 37.23
N GLY A 16 -12.44 36.78 36.53
CA GLY A 16 -11.53 37.72 37.14
C GLY A 16 -10.18 37.90 36.46
N LYS A 17 -10.15 38.67 35.36
CA LYS A 17 -9.38 39.92 35.03
C LYS A 17 -7.95 40.09 35.63
N ALA A 18 -6.99 40.25 34.69
CA ALA A 18 -6.24 41.48 34.34
C ALA A 18 -4.96 41.82 35.12
N GLY A 19 -3.92 42.22 34.37
CA GLY A 19 -2.77 42.99 34.80
C GLY A 19 -1.53 42.73 33.93
N ARG A 20 -1.36 43.48 33.03
CA ARG A 20 -0.48 44.43 32.34
C ARG A 20 0.91 44.67 32.96
N SER A 21 1.83 44.77 32.00
CA SER A 21 2.99 45.70 31.83
C SER A 21 4.30 45.16 32.40
N SER A 22 5.46 45.37 31.87
CA SER A 22 6.07 46.26 30.86
C SER A 22 7.57 45.94 30.81
N ALA A 23 8.10 45.98 29.63
CA ALA A 23 9.30 46.62 29.18
C ALA A 23 10.59 46.62 30.08
N GLY A 24 11.70 46.32 29.46
CA GLY A 24 13.02 46.67 29.93
C GLY A 24 14.13 46.14 29.02
N ARG A 25 14.69 47.07 28.31
CA ARG A 25 15.74 47.04 27.29
C ARG A 25 17.15 46.93 27.93
N ASN A 26 18.10 46.61 27.02
CA ASN A 26 19.52 46.99 26.95
C ASN A 26 20.49 46.21 27.88
N SER A 27 21.73 45.97 27.54
CA SER A 27 22.66 46.36 26.50
C SER A 27 23.95 45.58 26.65
N ALA A 28 24.58 45.29 25.54
CA ALA A 28 26.01 45.38 25.25
C ALA A 28 27.08 45.22 26.34
N GLY A 29 28.06 44.38 26.04
CA GLY A 29 29.37 44.43 26.70
C GLY A 29 30.35 43.47 26.04
N ARG A 30 31.31 44.08 25.39
CA ARG A 30 32.45 43.56 24.62
C ARG A 30 33.61 43.10 25.51
N SER A 31 34.51 42.35 24.86
CA SER A 31 35.98 42.25 25.02
C SER A 31 36.46 41.37 26.19
N SER A 32 37.57 40.65 26.14
CA SER A 32 38.78 40.58 25.33
C SER A 32 39.67 39.43 25.83
N ALA A 33 40.33 38.82 24.92
CA ALA A 33 41.73 38.36 24.93
C ALA A 33 42.41 37.85 26.25
N GLY A 34 42.98 36.67 26.15
CA GLY A 34 44.06 36.23 27.02
C GLY A 34 44.71 34.95 26.49
N ARG A 35 45.96 35.12 26.07
CA ARG A 35 46.87 34.13 25.50
C ARG A 35 47.61 33.29 26.56
N ASN A 36 48.19 32.21 26.03
CA ASN A 36 49.42 31.47 26.53
C ASN A 36 49.12 30.34 27.53
N SER A 37 49.81 29.22 27.52
CA SER A 37 50.93 28.66 26.76
C SER A 37 51.15 27.21 27.19
N ALA A 38 51.59 26.42 26.23
CA ALA A 38 52.61 25.36 26.32
C ALA A 38 52.50 24.22 27.35
N GLY A 39 52.54 23.02 26.84
CA GLY A 39 52.91 21.79 27.52
C GLY A 39 52.93 20.63 26.54
N ARG A 40 54.08 20.37 25.91
CA ARG A 40 54.51 19.16 25.21
C ARG A 40 54.33 17.93 26.10
N ASP A 41 53.99 16.74 25.62
CA ASP A 41 54.84 15.81 24.86
C ASP A 41 54.13 14.47 24.59
N ARG A 42 54.55 13.88 23.46
CA ARG A 42 54.58 12.49 23.02
C ARG A 42 53.29 11.89 22.51
N ALA A 43 53.07 11.80 21.22
CA ALA A 43 53.69 10.87 20.27
C ALA A 43 53.37 9.41 20.60
N ASP A 44 52.39 8.88 19.88
CA ASP A 44 52.62 7.61 19.19
C ASP A 44 51.72 7.60 17.96
N SER A 45 52.47 7.53 16.85
CA SER A 45 52.04 7.40 15.49
C SER A 45 51.37 6.04 15.24
N TYR A 46 50.19 6.02 14.74
CA TYR A 46 49.75 5.01 13.77
C TYR A 46 49.16 5.74 12.57
N GLU A 47 50.04 5.92 11.60
CA GLU A 47 49.66 6.14 10.21
C GLU A 47 48.94 4.86 9.73
N ALA A 48 47.70 5.00 9.34
CA ALA A 48 47.07 4.14 8.39
C ALA A 48 46.21 5.05 7.50
N ASP A 49 46.89 5.59 6.49
CA ASP A 49 46.28 6.06 5.26
C ASP A 49 45.52 4.89 4.62
N GLU A 50 44.23 4.85 4.77
CA GLU A 50 43.34 4.26 3.80
C GLU A 50 42.40 5.35 3.32
N GLN A 51 42.83 5.96 2.21
CA GLN A 51 42.02 6.71 1.29
C GLN A 51 40.87 5.80 0.84
N TYR A 52 39.72 5.91 1.49
CA TYR A 52 38.46 5.56 0.84
C TYR A 52 38.13 6.75 -0.04
N GLU A 53 38.55 6.69 -1.29
CA GLU A 53 37.92 7.42 -2.37
C GLU A 53 36.47 6.93 -2.42
N ALA A 54 35.57 7.71 -1.84
CA ALA A 54 34.16 7.61 -2.08
C ALA A 54 33.95 7.85 -3.57
N ASP A 55 33.73 6.77 -4.29
CA ASP A 55 33.35 6.79 -5.70
C ASP A 55 31.90 7.34 -5.73
N ASP A 56 31.79 8.68 -5.82
CA ASP A 56 30.56 9.42 -6.10
C ASP A 56 30.09 9.08 -7.52
N ARG A 57 29.55 7.89 -7.72
CA ARG A 57 28.86 7.46 -8.94
C ARG A 57 27.56 6.76 -8.63
N TYR A 58 26.68 7.42 -7.91
CA TYR A 58 25.26 7.23 -8.02
C TYR A 58 24.59 8.58 -8.29
N GLU A 59 24.95 9.21 -9.39
CA GLU A 59 24.02 10.09 -10.06
C GLU A 59 22.89 9.17 -10.54
N ALA A 60 21.84 9.09 -9.74
CA ALA A 60 20.55 8.63 -10.21
C ALA A 60 20.14 9.61 -11.30
N GLU A 61 20.40 9.23 -12.56
CA GLU A 61 19.78 9.86 -13.70
C GLU A 61 18.26 9.76 -13.51
N GLU A 62 17.67 10.83 -12.95
CA GLU A 62 16.27 11.12 -13.10
C GLU A 62 15.97 11.41 -14.58
N SER A 63 16.02 10.38 -15.41
CA SER A 63 15.44 10.42 -16.74
C SER A 63 13.92 10.28 -16.60
N ASN A 64 13.31 11.30 -16.02
CA ASN A 64 11.86 11.41 -15.89
C ASN A 64 11.30 12.12 -17.13
N THR A 65 11.47 11.52 -18.30
CA THR A 65 10.81 12.01 -19.51
C THR A 65 9.32 11.67 -19.46
N ALA A 66 8.49 12.51 -20.05
CA ALA A 66 7.03 12.28 -20.11
C ALA A 66 6.68 10.95 -20.80
N GLU A 67 7.60 10.38 -21.58
CA GLU A 67 7.50 9.09 -22.24
C GLU A 67 7.72 7.94 -21.26
N ASP A 68 8.67 8.02 -20.33
CA ASP A 68 8.86 7.03 -19.26
C ASP A 68 7.66 6.96 -18.32
N LYS A 69 7.03 8.10 -18.02
CA LYS A 69 5.76 8.11 -17.25
C LYS A 69 4.59 7.45 -17.99
N LYS A 70 4.59 7.47 -19.31
CA LYS A 70 3.61 6.78 -20.16
C LYS A 70 3.86 5.28 -20.25
N GLU A 71 5.11 4.87 -20.26
CA GLU A 71 5.50 3.45 -20.32
C GLU A 71 5.37 2.74 -18.97
N THR A 72 5.65 3.43 -17.88
CA THR A 72 5.60 2.87 -16.53
C THR A 72 4.19 2.57 -16.02
N ASN A 73 3.16 3.16 -16.61
CA ASN A 73 1.77 3.01 -16.18
C ASN A 73 0.94 2.09 -17.11
N ARG A 74 1.59 1.31 -17.97
CA ARG A 74 0.92 0.34 -18.85
C ARG A 74 0.48 -0.90 -18.06
N THR A 75 -0.63 -0.77 -17.35
CA THR A 75 -1.55 -1.91 -17.19
C THR A 75 -1.93 -2.35 -18.59
N GLU A 76 -1.79 -3.65 -18.87
CA GLU A 76 -2.15 -4.15 -20.20
C GLU A 76 -3.60 -3.82 -20.49
N ARG A 77 -3.83 -2.84 -21.38
CA ARG A 77 -5.16 -2.45 -21.82
C ARG A 77 -5.54 -3.29 -23.02
N ILE A 78 -6.73 -3.83 -22.96
CA ILE A 78 -7.34 -4.62 -24.03
C ILE A 78 -8.56 -3.83 -24.50
N GLU A 79 -8.54 -3.40 -25.75
CA GLU A 79 -9.56 -2.54 -26.33
C GLU A 79 -10.38 -3.27 -27.39
N GLY A 80 -11.67 -2.97 -27.41
CA GLY A 80 -12.61 -3.52 -28.38
C GLY A 80 -13.27 -4.82 -27.93
N ARG A 81 -14.49 -5.02 -28.43
CA ARG A 81 -15.41 -6.08 -27.97
C ARG A 81 -14.86 -7.48 -28.10
N ASN A 82 -14.29 -7.79 -29.28
CA ASN A 82 -13.76 -9.13 -29.53
C ASN A 82 -12.52 -9.44 -28.70
N ALA A 83 -11.59 -8.48 -28.61
CA ALA A 83 -10.38 -8.65 -27.82
C ALA A 83 -10.69 -8.84 -26.33
N VAL A 84 -11.61 -8.04 -25.79
CA VAL A 84 -12.04 -8.16 -24.39
C VAL A 84 -12.76 -9.48 -24.12
N LEU A 85 -13.64 -9.92 -25.04
CA LEU A 85 -14.33 -11.19 -24.90
C LEU A 85 -13.36 -12.38 -24.96
N GLU A 86 -12.36 -12.30 -25.83
CA GLU A 86 -11.34 -13.34 -25.95
C GLU A 86 -10.42 -13.37 -24.72
N ALA A 87 -10.10 -12.22 -24.13
CA ALA A 87 -9.36 -12.16 -22.88
C ALA A 87 -10.06 -12.92 -21.76
N PHE A 88 -11.38 -12.77 -21.62
CA PHE A 88 -12.15 -13.56 -20.64
C PHE A 88 -12.16 -15.06 -20.98
N ARG A 89 -12.32 -15.42 -22.25
CA ARG A 89 -12.37 -16.83 -22.70
C ARG A 89 -11.04 -17.55 -22.54
N SER A 90 -9.93 -16.84 -22.76
CA SER A 90 -8.58 -17.38 -22.55
C SER A 90 -8.18 -17.49 -21.08
N GLY A 91 -9.05 -17.09 -20.15
CA GLY A 91 -8.77 -17.12 -18.73
C GLY A 91 -7.80 -16.02 -18.26
N LYS A 92 -7.62 -14.96 -19.06
CA LYS A 92 -6.79 -13.82 -18.68
C LYS A 92 -7.43 -13.08 -17.51
N CYS A 93 -6.63 -12.78 -16.49
CA CYS A 93 -7.12 -12.08 -15.32
C CYS A 93 -7.40 -10.61 -15.66
N VAL A 94 -8.67 -10.22 -15.64
CA VAL A 94 -9.12 -8.85 -15.88
C VAL A 94 -9.44 -8.17 -14.55
N ASP A 95 -8.66 -7.15 -14.18
CA ASP A 95 -8.84 -6.41 -12.93
C ASP A 95 -10.04 -5.50 -12.98
N LYS A 96 -10.21 -4.80 -14.11
CA LYS A 96 -11.26 -3.81 -14.27
C LYS A 96 -11.76 -3.76 -15.72
N LEU A 97 -13.07 -3.63 -15.86
CA LEU A 97 -13.74 -3.46 -17.13
C LEU A 97 -14.43 -2.11 -17.18
N PHE A 98 -14.12 -1.29 -18.18
CA PHE A 98 -14.78 -0.03 -18.45
C PHE A 98 -15.73 -0.18 -19.59
N VAL A 99 -16.99 0.18 -19.40
CA VAL A 99 -18.07 0.03 -20.36
C VAL A 99 -18.75 1.37 -20.59
N GLN A 100 -19.03 1.71 -21.83
CA GLN A 100 -19.77 2.92 -22.19
C GLN A 100 -21.20 2.84 -21.68
N LYS A 101 -21.67 3.86 -20.94
CA LYS A 101 -23.00 3.89 -20.32
C LYS A 101 -24.15 3.75 -21.29
N ASP A 102 -24.04 4.43 -22.44
CA ASP A 102 -25.15 4.65 -23.37
C ASP A 102 -25.13 3.68 -24.56
N ASN A 103 -24.27 2.68 -24.57
CA ASN A 103 -24.12 1.73 -25.67
C ASN A 103 -23.99 0.29 -25.16
N ILE A 104 -25.03 -0.21 -24.52
CA ILE A 104 -25.09 -1.57 -23.98
C ILE A 104 -25.96 -2.41 -24.92
N ASP A 105 -25.32 -3.08 -25.88
CA ASP A 105 -25.96 -3.99 -26.83
C ASP A 105 -25.67 -5.48 -26.54
N GLY A 106 -26.12 -6.39 -27.38
CA GLY A 106 -25.98 -7.84 -27.20
C GLY A 106 -24.53 -8.31 -26.94
N PRO A 107 -23.53 -7.89 -27.73
CA PRO A 107 -22.12 -8.21 -27.47
C PRO A 107 -21.63 -7.70 -26.13
N ILE A 108 -22.00 -6.49 -25.72
CA ILE A 108 -21.63 -5.92 -24.41
C ILE A 108 -22.28 -6.72 -23.27
N HIS A 109 -23.54 -7.14 -23.41
CA HIS A 109 -24.18 -8.03 -22.42
C HIS A 109 -23.42 -9.35 -22.24
N THR A 110 -22.87 -9.91 -23.32
CA THR A 110 -22.05 -11.12 -23.24
C THR A 110 -20.76 -10.87 -22.43
N ILE A 111 -20.07 -9.76 -22.70
CA ILE A 111 -18.86 -9.36 -21.98
C ILE A 111 -19.18 -9.13 -20.48
N LEU A 112 -20.28 -8.44 -20.18
CA LEU A 112 -20.71 -8.21 -18.79
C LEU A 112 -21.02 -9.51 -18.04
N ARG A 113 -21.55 -10.52 -18.73
CA ARG A 113 -21.78 -11.85 -18.16
C ARG A 113 -20.48 -12.56 -17.83
N GLU A 114 -19.48 -12.53 -18.70
CA GLU A 114 -18.17 -13.11 -18.43
C GLU A 114 -17.44 -12.34 -17.31
N ALA A 115 -17.53 -11.02 -17.29
CA ALA A 115 -16.99 -10.19 -16.22
C ALA A 115 -17.58 -10.54 -14.84
N ARG A 116 -18.89 -10.84 -14.77
CA ARG A 116 -19.54 -11.30 -13.52
C ARG A 116 -19.05 -12.68 -13.08
N LYS A 117 -18.85 -13.61 -14.00
CA LYS A 117 -18.31 -14.94 -13.67
C LYS A 117 -16.90 -14.88 -13.11
N SER A 118 -16.08 -13.95 -13.62
CA SER A 118 -14.70 -13.73 -13.19
C SER A 118 -14.60 -12.74 -12.01
N ASP A 119 -15.73 -12.31 -11.47
CA ASP A 119 -15.81 -11.31 -10.39
C ASP A 119 -14.98 -10.04 -10.69
N THR A 120 -14.99 -9.64 -11.96
CA THR A 120 -14.28 -8.45 -12.46
C THR A 120 -15.04 -7.18 -12.08
N ILE A 121 -14.32 -6.15 -11.66
CA ILE A 121 -14.90 -4.85 -11.36
C ILE A 121 -15.38 -4.19 -12.65
N VAL A 122 -16.68 -3.89 -12.75
CA VAL A 122 -17.25 -3.16 -13.89
C VAL A 122 -17.49 -1.71 -13.52
N SER A 123 -16.99 -0.78 -14.35
CA SER A 123 -17.21 0.65 -14.23
C SER A 123 -17.89 1.18 -15.50
N PHE A 124 -19.07 1.76 -15.35
CA PHE A 124 -19.76 2.43 -16.45
C PHE A 124 -19.27 3.87 -16.56
N VAL A 125 -18.75 4.25 -17.74
CA VAL A 125 -18.12 5.54 -18.01
C VAL A 125 -18.70 6.18 -19.27
N THR A 126 -18.44 7.47 -19.48
CA THR A 126 -18.83 8.16 -20.72
C THR A 126 -17.91 7.79 -21.88
N LYS A 127 -18.35 8.08 -23.10
CA LYS A 127 -17.55 7.86 -24.31
C LYS A 127 -16.27 8.66 -24.29
N GLU A 128 -16.34 9.89 -23.84
CA GLU A 128 -15.19 10.80 -23.71
C GLU A 128 -14.12 10.19 -22.80
N ARG A 129 -14.55 9.63 -21.68
CA ARG A 129 -13.63 8.95 -20.75
C ARG A 129 -12.96 7.71 -21.36
N LEU A 130 -13.69 6.93 -22.16
CA LEU A 130 -13.09 5.81 -22.91
C LEU A 130 -12.10 6.31 -23.96
N ASN A 131 -12.40 7.41 -24.68
CA ASN A 131 -11.49 8.00 -25.65
C ASN A 131 -10.18 8.47 -25.00
N GLU A 132 -10.26 9.07 -23.79
CA GLU A 132 -9.07 9.47 -23.02
C GLU A 132 -8.20 8.28 -22.57
N MET A 133 -8.85 7.17 -22.29
CA MET A 133 -8.19 5.95 -21.82
C MET A 133 -7.66 5.09 -22.97
N SER A 134 -8.22 5.24 -24.16
CA SER A 134 -7.90 4.42 -25.33
C SER A 134 -6.55 4.82 -25.93
N GLU A 135 -5.74 3.84 -26.25
CA GLU A 135 -4.47 4.02 -26.97
C GLU A 135 -4.66 3.96 -28.48
N THR A 136 -5.63 3.16 -28.93
CA THR A 136 -5.87 2.90 -30.36
C THR A 136 -7.02 3.71 -30.96
N GLY A 137 -7.88 4.28 -30.11
CA GLY A 137 -9.14 4.92 -30.53
C GLY A 137 -10.24 3.93 -30.97
N LEU A 138 -9.97 2.62 -30.95
CA LEU A 138 -10.87 1.57 -31.46
C LEU A 138 -11.55 0.76 -30.36
N HIS A 139 -11.83 1.38 -29.21
CA HIS A 139 -12.36 0.72 -28.02
C HIS A 139 -13.79 0.14 -28.18
N GLN A 140 -14.56 0.53 -29.17
CA GLN A 140 -15.92 0.00 -29.45
C GLN A 140 -16.87 0.00 -28.23
N GLY A 141 -16.70 0.95 -27.32
CA GLY A 141 -17.49 1.08 -26.08
C GLY A 141 -17.01 0.23 -24.91
N VAL A 142 -15.86 -0.44 -25.01
CA VAL A 142 -15.32 -1.29 -23.94
C VAL A 142 -13.79 -1.29 -23.91
N ILE A 143 -13.22 -1.19 -22.70
CA ILE A 143 -11.80 -1.34 -22.42
C ILE A 143 -11.65 -2.22 -21.18
N ALA A 144 -10.83 -3.26 -21.25
CA ALA A 144 -10.44 -4.08 -20.12
C ALA A 144 -9.02 -3.74 -19.68
N GLN A 145 -8.81 -3.73 -18.38
CA GLN A 145 -7.53 -3.59 -17.75
C GLN A 145 -7.13 -4.94 -17.18
N ALA A 146 -6.14 -5.58 -17.78
CA ALA A 146 -5.69 -6.89 -17.39
C ALA A 146 -4.56 -6.81 -16.34
N ALA A 147 -4.54 -7.76 -15.43
CA ALA A 147 -3.41 -7.97 -14.54
C ALA A 147 -2.19 -8.43 -15.34
N ALA A 148 -1.03 -7.88 -15.04
CA ALA A 148 0.22 -8.32 -15.65
C ALA A 148 0.68 -9.69 -15.12
N TYR A 149 0.17 -10.09 -13.95
CA TYR A 149 0.53 -11.33 -13.25
C TYR A 149 -0.73 -12.03 -12.73
N LYS A 150 -0.65 -13.36 -12.63
CA LYS A 150 -1.74 -14.17 -12.10
C LYS A 150 -1.83 -14.01 -10.59
N TYR A 151 -3.06 -13.83 -10.08
CA TYR A 151 -3.33 -13.92 -8.66
C TYR A 151 -3.39 -15.37 -8.21
N ALA A 152 -2.98 -15.60 -6.96
CA ALA A 152 -3.19 -16.84 -6.24
C ALA A 152 -4.54 -16.81 -5.50
N GLU A 153 -4.99 -17.98 -5.07
CA GLU A 153 -6.09 -18.07 -4.10
C GLU A 153 -5.51 -18.03 -2.68
N VAL A 154 -6.32 -17.63 -1.69
CA VAL A 154 -5.89 -17.60 -0.28
C VAL A 154 -5.46 -18.98 0.19
N GLU A 155 -6.15 -20.03 -0.29
CA GLU A 155 -5.82 -21.42 0.00
C GLU A 155 -4.42 -21.80 -0.51
N ASP A 156 -3.94 -21.26 -1.62
CA ASP A 156 -2.58 -21.48 -2.11
C ASP A 156 -1.53 -20.92 -1.13
N ILE A 157 -1.83 -19.78 -0.50
CA ILE A 157 -0.97 -19.17 0.53
C ILE A 157 -0.92 -20.07 1.78
N LEU A 158 -2.07 -20.50 2.26
CA LEU A 158 -2.15 -21.42 3.40
C LEU A 158 -1.48 -22.76 3.12
N LYS A 159 -1.64 -23.28 1.91
CA LYS A 159 -0.96 -24.48 1.46
C LYS A 159 0.56 -24.31 1.46
N LYS A 160 1.08 -23.18 0.97
CA LYS A 160 2.52 -22.89 0.99
C LYS A 160 3.07 -22.94 2.42
N ALA A 161 2.35 -22.39 3.40
CA ALA A 161 2.73 -22.46 4.81
C ALA A 161 2.72 -23.91 5.35
N ARG A 162 1.68 -24.68 5.02
CA ARG A 162 1.62 -26.09 5.40
C ARG A 162 2.75 -26.92 4.80
N ASP A 163 3.04 -26.69 3.52
CA ASP A 163 4.08 -27.41 2.79
C ASP A 163 5.49 -27.09 3.30
N SER A 164 5.73 -25.85 3.79
CA SER A 164 7.00 -25.46 4.43
C SER A 164 7.15 -26.00 5.85
N GLY A 165 6.08 -26.44 6.49
CA GLY A 165 6.07 -26.86 7.90
C GLY A 165 6.20 -25.69 8.89
N GLU A 166 6.00 -24.46 8.43
CA GLU A 166 6.10 -23.24 9.22
C GLU A 166 4.71 -22.69 9.60
N PRO A 167 4.58 -22.02 10.74
CA PRO A 167 3.35 -21.28 11.04
C PRO A 167 3.07 -20.24 9.97
N PRO A 168 1.82 -20.11 9.46
CA PRO A 168 1.50 -19.12 8.43
C PRO A 168 1.85 -17.70 8.89
N PHE A 169 2.58 -16.98 8.03
CA PHE A 169 2.80 -15.56 8.12
C PHE A 169 2.26 -14.90 6.85
N ILE A 170 1.20 -14.10 6.98
CA ILE A 170 0.46 -13.51 5.87
C ILE A 170 0.37 -12.00 6.06
N ILE A 171 0.58 -11.23 4.99
CA ILE A 171 0.43 -9.78 5.01
C ILE A 171 -0.87 -9.40 4.30
N LEU A 172 -1.73 -8.63 4.98
CA LEU A 172 -2.99 -8.15 4.44
C LEU A 172 -2.91 -6.65 4.21
N LEU A 173 -3.30 -6.19 3.02
CA LEU A 173 -3.18 -4.80 2.61
C LEU A 173 -4.56 -4.15 2.48
N ASP A 174 -4.82 -3.14 3.32
CA ASP A 174 -6.06 -2.39 3.34
C ASP A 174 -5.88 -1.02 2.68
N GLY A 175 -6.26 -0.94 1.40
CA GLY A 175 -6.29 0.33 0.67
C GLY A 175 -4.94 0.81 0.14
N ILE A 176 -4.02 -0.07 -0.24
CA ILE A 176 -2.77 0.29 -0.92
C ILE A 176 -3.08 0.59 -2.39
N GLU A 177 -2.98 1.85 -2.81
CA GLU A 177 -3.35 2.32 -4.16
C GLU A 177 -2.13 2.60 -5.05
N ASP A 178 -0.95 2.81 -4.47
CA ASP A 178 0.28 3.03 -5.22
C ASP A 178 0.97 1.70 -5.58
N PRO A 179 1.27 1.45 -6.88
CA PRO A 179 1.95 0.25 -7.32
C PRO A 179 3.39 0.13 -6.82
N HIS A 180 4.09 1.23 -6.56
CA HIS A 180 5.44 1.20 -5.98
C HIS A 180 5.40 0.69 -4.54
N ASN A 181 4.42 1.15 -3.74
CA ASN A 181 4.22 0.69 -2.37
C ASN A 181 3.86 -0.81 -2.35
N LEU A 182 2.95 -1.24 -3.24
CA LEU A 182 2.63 -2.67 -3.35
C LEU A 182 3.88 -3.51 -3.68
N GLY A 183 4.67 -3.08 -4.67
CA GLY A 183 5.90 -3.79 -5.04
C GLY A 183 6.93 -3.84 -3.90
N ALA A 184 7.14 -2.73 -3.19
CA ALA A 184 8.03 -2.66 -2.04
C ALA A 184 7.58 -3.58 -0.89
N ILE A 185 6.27 -3.65 -0.64
CA ILE A 185 5.70 -4.55 0.37
C ILE A 185 5.92 -6.02 -0.04
N ILE A 186 5.66 -6.39 -1.31
CA ILE A 186 5.88 -7.75 -1.80
C ILE A 186 7.36 -8.14 -1.66
N ARG A 187 8.30 -7.23 -1.98
CA ARG A 187 9.73 -7.46 -1.79
C ARG A 187 10.09 -7.67 -0.31
N THR A 188 9.53 -6.86 0.57
CA THR A 188 9.75 -6.98 2.01
C THR A 188 9.13 -8.27 2.55
N ALA A 189 7.95 -8.65 2.05
CA ALA A 189 7.28 -9.91 2.39
C ALA A 189 8.14 -11.13 2.05
N ASP A 190 8.78 -11.14 0.89
CA ASP A 190 9.70 -12.19 0.45
C ASP A 190 10.89 -12.32 1.42
N LEU A 191 11.56 -11.19 1.70
CA LEU A 191 12.70 -11.15 2.62
C LEU A 191 12.34 -11.52 4.06
N ALA A 192 11.11 -11.23 4.49
CA ALA A 192 10.61 -11.55 5.82
C ALA A 192 10.08 -12.99 5.95
N GLY A 193 10.09 -13.78 4.86
CA GLY A 193 9.57 -15.13 4.84
C GLY A 193 8.05 -15.21 4.93
N ALA A 194 7.32 -14.19 4.48
CA ALA A 194 5.87 -14.24 4.41
C ALA A 194 5.41 -15.27 3.38
N HIS A 195 4.38 -16.04 3.73
CA HIS A 195 3.84 -17.08 2.86
C HIS A 195 3.00 -16.51 1.72
N GLY A 196 2.47 -15.29 1.89
CA GLY A 196 1.76 -14.57 0.86
C GLY A 196 1.29 -13.19 1.28
N VAL A 197 0.76 -12.47 0.29
CA VAL A 197 0.18 -11.13 0.45
C VAL A 197 -1.28 -11.18 -0.01
N ILE A 198 -2.19 -10.58 0.75
CA ILE A 198 -3.61 -10.47 0.41
C ILE A 198 -3.94 -9.00 0.19
N ILE A 199 -4.53 -8.69 -0.97
CA ILE A 199 -4.97 -7.34 -1.31
C ILE A 199 -6.49 -7.29 -1.50
N SER A 200 -7.10 -6.11 -1.36
CA SER A 200 -8.51 -5.94 -1.67
C SER A 200 -8.74 -5.79 -3.19
N LYS A 201 -9.90 -6.25 -3.70
CA LYS A 201 -10.30 -6.04 -5.09
C LYS A 201 -10.63 -4.58 -5.39
N ARG A 202 -11.13 -3.85 -4.41
CA ARG A 202 -11.54 -2.45 -4.53
C ARG A 202 -10.65 -1.55 -3.70
N ARG A 203 -10.44 -0.31 -4.16
CA ARG A 203 -9.58 0.68 -3.48
C ARG A 203 -8.18 0.14 -3.22
N ALA A 204 -7.66 -0.60 -4.18
CA ALA A 204 -6.29 -1.09 -4.15
C ALA A 204 -5.76 -1.20 -5.57
N VAL A 205 -4.48 -1.06 -5.71
CA VAL A 205 -3.77 -1.33 -6.96
C VAL A 205 -3.63 -2.84 -7.17
N GLY A 206 -3.71 -3.27 -8.42
CA GLY A 206 -3.46 -4.66 -8.81
C GLY A 206 -1.98 -4.95 -9.11
N LEU A 207 -1.71 -6.18 -9.55
CA LEU A 207 -0.37 -6.63 -9.96
C LEU A 207 -0.01 -6.06 -11.35
N THR A 208 0.38 -4.79 -11.35
CA THR A 208 0.81 -4.07 -12.56
C THR A 208 2.28 -4.34 -12.87
N ALA A 209 2.72 -3.99 -14.10
CA ALA A 209 4.13 -4.04 -14.47
C ALA A 209 5.01 -3.14 -13.57
N VAL A 210 4.46 -2.03 -13.05
CA VAL A 210 5.15 -1.14 -12.12
C VAL A 210 5.36 -1.84 -10.77
N ALA A 211 4.30 -2.45 -10.21
CA ALA A 211 4.41 -3.21 -8.95
C ALA A 211 5.41 -4.35 -9.08
N ALA A 212 5.42 -5.04 -10.22
CA ALA A 212 6.37 -6.11 -10.49
C ALA A 212 7.83 -5.61 -10.52
N ARG A 213 8.11 -4.50 -11.19
CA ARG A 213 9.45 -3.89 -11.17
C ARG A 213 9.86 -3.48 -9.76
N ALA A 214 8.98 -2.80 -9.03
CA ALA A 214 9.24 -2.37 -7.66
C ALA A 214 9.46 -3.55 -6.69
N SER A 215 8.89 -4.73 -6.99
CA SER A 215 9.11 -5.95 -6.21
C SER A 215 10.48 -6.61 -6.43
N ALA A 216 11.28 -6.14 -7.39
CA ALA A 216 12.59 -6.70 -7.74
C ALA A 216 12.58 -8.24 -7.92
N GLY A 217 11.51 -8.78 -8.50
CA GLY A 217 11.36 -10.22 -8.75
C GLY A 217 10.63 -11.00 -7.66
N ALA A 218 10.42 -10.44 -6.48
CA ALA A 218 9.72 -11.11 -5.38
C ALA A 218 8.28 -11.54 -5.73
N ILE A 219 7.65 -10.88 -6.71
CA ILE A 219 6.32 -11.23 -7.21
C ILE A 219 6.23 -12.66 -7.78
N PHE A 220 7.35 -13.27 -8.16
CA PHE A 220 7.40 -14.67 -8.63
C PHE A 220 7.50 -15.69 -7.50
N HIS A 221 7.83 -15.26 -6.28
CA HIS A 221 8.08 -16.10 -5.11
C HIS A 221 6.98 -15.96 -4.05
N VAL A 222 6.41 -14.76 -3.92
CA VAL A 222 5.35 -14.46 -2.96
C VAL A 222 4.00 -14.49 -3.68
N PRO A 223 3.14 -15.50 -3.42
CA PRO A 223 1.80 -15.52 -3.97
C PRO A 223 0.98 -14.34 -3.45
N VAL A 224 0.26 -13.67 -4.36
CA VAL A 224 -0.61 -12.54 -4.03
C VAL A 224 -2.04 -12.95 -4.32
N ALA A 225 -2.87 -12.99 -3.29
CA ALA A 225 -4.30 -13.23 -3.41
C ALA A 225 -5.10 -11.92 -3.41
N ARG A 226 -6.28 -11.97 -4.03
CA ARG A 226 -7.15 -10.79 -4.14
C ARG A 226 -8.56 -11.10 -3.63
N VAL A 227 -8.97 -10.44 -2.56
CA VAL A 227 -10.25 -10.68 -1.88
C VAL A 227 -11.20 -9.50 -1.99
N THR A 228 -12.50 -9.76 -1.91
CA THR A 228 -13.53 -8.73 -1.98
C THR A 228 -13.57 -7.87 -0.72
N ASN A 229 -13.32 -8.46 0.44
CA ASN A 229 -13.39 -7.79 1.74
C ASN A 229 -12.32 -8.32 2.70
N ILE A 230 -11.36 -7.45 3.05
CA ILE A 230 -10.26 -7.78 3.97
C ILE A 230 -10.77 -8.16 5.36
N GLY A 231 -11.81 -7.47 5.87
CA GLY A 231 -12.36 -7.78 7.21
C GLY A 231 -13.01 -9.16 7.28
N SER A 232 -13.72 -9.58 6.23
CA SER A 232 -14.28 -10.93 6.13
C SER A 232 -13.18 -11.98 6.05
N GLU A 233 -12.15 -11.70 5.27
CA GLU A 233 -11.00 -12.60 5.13
C GLU A 233 -10.25 -12.79 6.45
N ILE A 234 -10.09 -11.73 7.24
CA ILE A 234 -9.52 -11.83 8.59
C ILE A 234 -10.35 -12.80 9.45
N GLU A 235 -11.68 -12.71 9.41
CA GLU A 235 -12.55 -13.61 10.18
C GLU A 235 -12.42 -15.07 9.72
N ASP A 236 -12.26 -15.31 8.43
CA ASP A 236 -12.07 -16.66 7.90
C ASP A 236 -10.68 -17.22 8.28
N LEU A 237 -9.63 -16.42 8.14
CA LEU A 237 -8.28 -16.82 8.55
C LEU A 237 -8.14 -17.02 10.07
N LYS A 238 -8.94 -16.32 10.90
CA LYS A 238 -9.01 -16.60 12.35
C LYS A 238 -9.57 -18.01 12.66
N LYS A 239 -10.50 -18.49 11.85
CA LYS A 239 -11.00 -19.87 11.97
C LYS A 239 -9.93 -20.91 11.64
N GLU A 240 -8.98 -20.55 10.76
CA GLU A 240 -7.78 -21.32 10.44
C GLU A 240 -6.68 -21.21 11.52
N GLY A 241 -6.94 -20.46 12.59
CA GLY A 241 -6.05 -20.34 13.74
C GLY A 241 -5.04 -19.18 13.69
N LEU A 242 -5.14 -18.29 12.73
CA LEU A 242 -4.29 -17.10 12.68
C LEU A 242 -4.78 -16.03 13.68
N TRP A 243 -3.84 -15.31 14.27
CA TRP A 243 -4.13 -14.07 14.99
C TRP A 243 -3.52 -12.89 14.24
N PHE A 244 -4.01 -11.67 14.53
CA PHE A 244 -3.71 -10.52 13.70
C PHE A 244 -3.14 -9.37 14.50
N VAL A 245 -2.23 -8.63 13.85
CA VAL A 245 -1.74 -7.33 14.30
C VAL A 245 -1.92 -6.30 13.20
N CYS A 246 -2.27 -5.08 13.59
CA CYS A 246 -2.31 -3.94 12.69
C CYS A 246 -1.08 -3.06 12.88
N ALA A 247 -0.43 -2.69 11.78
CA ALA A 247 0.56 -1.62 11.78
C ALA A 247 -0.17 -0.28 11.85
N ASP A 248 -0.14 0.37 13.01
CA ASP A 248 -0.85 1.63 13.26
C ASP A 248 -0.07 2.54 14.21
N MET A 249 -0.38 3.84 14.17
CA MET A 249 0.22 4.81 15.08
C MET A 249 -0.45 4.73 16.46
N GLY A 250 0.33 4.91 17.53
CA GLY A 250 -0.18 4.92 18.90
C GLY A 250 -0.43 3.55 19.52
N GLY A 251 -0.10 2.46 18.80
CA GLY A 251 -0.14 1.10 19.34
C GLY A 251 1.08 0.72 20.17
N THR A 252 1.14 -0.54 20.58
CA THR A 252 2.31 -1.13 21.25
C THR A 252 3.45 -1.28 20.24
N ARG A 253 4.68 -0.96 20.63
CA ARG A 253 5.84 -1.12 19.75
C ARG A 253 6.02 -2.60 19.38
N MET A 254 6.39 -2.87 18.13
CA MET A 254 6.57 -4.22 17.60
C MET A 254 7.51 -5.07 18.47
N TYR A 255 8.57 -4.49 19.01
CA TYR A 255 9.56 -5.18 19.85
C TYR A 255 9.03 -5.58 21.25
N ASP A 256 7.93 -4.99 21.68
CA ASP A 256 7.27 -5.31 22.95
C ASP A 256 6.15 -6.35 22.77
N LEU A 257 5.92 -6.81 21.54
CA LEU A 257 4.91 -7.80 21.18
C LEU A 257 5.54 -9.19 21.01
N LYS A 258 4.82 -10.22 21.43
CA LYS A 258 5.20 -11.61 21.17
C LYS A 258 4.64 -12.03 19.82
N LEU A 259 5.35 -11.73 18.73
CA LEU A 259 4.95 -12.04 17.37
C LEU A 259 5.39 -13.47 16.98
N THR A 260 4.72 -14.50 17.51
CA THR A 260 5.04 -15.89 17.27
C THR A 260 3.80 -16.71 16.91
N GLY A 261 3.99 -17.78 16.14
CA GLY A 261 2.90 -18.65 15.69
C GLY A 261 2.21 -18.12 14.41
N PRO A 262 1.02 -18.64 14.09
CA PRO A 262 0.26 -18.25 12.91
C PRO A 262 -0.18 -16.78 12.99
N ILE A 263 0.36 -15.93 12.14
CA ILE A 263 0.16 -14.48 12.26
C ILE A 263 -0.23 -13.82 10.94
N GLY A 264 -1.20 -12.90 10.99
CA GLY A 264 -1.52 -11.96 9.93
C GLY A 264 -1.10 -10.54 10.31
N LEU A 265 -0.30 -9.89 9.47
CA LEU A 265 0.06 -8.48 9.61
C LEU A 265 -0.81 -7.64 8.68
N VAL A 266 -1.59 -6.72 9.25
CA VAL A 266 -2.41 -5.79 8.49
C VAL A 266 -1.70 -4.46 8.34
N VAL A 267 -1.55 -4.02 7.08
CA VAL A 267 -0.93 -2.73 6.71
C VAL A 267 -1.96 -1.91 5.96
N GLY A 268 -2.16 -0.67 6.37
CA GLY A 268 -3.10 0.27 5.78
C GLY A 268 -2.48 1.22 4.77
N SER A 269 -3.32 2.06 4.17
CA SER A 269 -2.91 3.11 3.22
C SER A 269 -2.02 4.17 3.87
N GLU A 270 -1.17 4.81 3.07
CA GLU A 270 -0.20 5.81 3.54
C GLU A 270 -0.86 7.00 4.27
N GLY A 271 -1.99 7.50 3.77
CA GLY A 271 -2.68 8.64 4.38
C GLY A 271 -3.75 8.28 5.41
N GLY A 272 -4.43 7.13 5.22
CA GLY A 272 -5.58 6.73 6.04
C GLY A 272 -5.31 5.63 7.06
N GLY A 273 -4.14 4.97 6.98
CA GLY A 273 -3.84 3.80 7.79
C GLY A 273 -4.79 2.64 7.51
N VAL A 274 -4.95 1.75 8.47
CA VAL A 274 -5.91 0.65 8.42
C VAL A 274 -7.31 1.18 8.69
N SER A 275 -8.30 0.79 7.89
CA SER A 275 -9.68 1.25 8.03
C SER A 275 -10.28 0.81 9.38
N ARG A 276 -11.21 1.64 9.91
CA ARG A 276 -11.86 1.37 11.19
C ARG A 276 -12.52 -0.02 11.21
N LEU A 277 -13.20 -0.40 10.14
CA LEU A 277 -13.89 -1.69 10.05
C LEU A 277 -12.94 -2.89 10.11
N VAL A 278 -11.73 -2.74 9.60
CA VAL A 278 -10.69 -3.78 9.66
C VAL A 278 -10.06 -3.82 11.05
N LYS A 279 -9.83 -2.67 11.70
CA LYS A 279 -9.31 -2.60 13.08
C LYS A 279 -10.25 -3.21 14.13
N GLU A 280 -11.56 -3.21 13.87
CA GLU A 280 -12.58 -3.79 14.76
C GLU A 280 -12.64 -5.33 14.65
N LYS A 281 -11.94 -5.92 13.68
CA LYS A 281 -11.84 -7.37 13.46
C LYS A 281 -10.63 -7.97 14.16
#